data_c1edea7b686e814de2865858d9e26d85
#
_entry.id   c1edea7b686e814de2865858d9e26d85
#
_cell.length_a   1.000
_cell.length_b   1.000
_cell.length_c   1.000
_cell.angle_alpha   90.00
_cell.angle_beta   90.00
_cell.angle_gamma   90.00
#
_symmetry.space_group_name_H-M   'P 1'
#
loop_
_entity.id
_entity.type
_entity.pdbx_description
1 polymer ?
#
loop_
_entity_poly.entity_id
_entity_poly.type
_entity_poly.pdbx_seq_one_letter_code
_entity_poly.pdbx_strand_id
1 'polypeptide(L)'
;IAQRLPEIEVLTRSLKANNCELMKGIVGKNAHGREYIQKMRQNNANTKRAIKGLLKMGGYPEDYLDYHYYCPKCCDYGYRDGVKCQCFTDLLKKYTTEELNENCSIQLHDFSEFRIEFYPESDGNGMSPRDKMRTVYSNCRAYADKFHENSPSLFFIGKTGLGKTFLSACIANELIQKGYSVIFASLLKLLRQIEDEHFGRATGQTLDIIENADLVILDDLGSEFQTSFTDSVIYEIINERINLGRPTIISTNLTNDEYNAKYNERIVSRLTGW
;
A
#
# COMPACT_ATOMS: atom_id res chain seq x y z
N ILE A 1 -23.05 -5.45 28.58
CA ILE A 1 -24.08 -4.43 28.83
C ILE A 1 -25.42 -5.09 29.09
N ALA A 2 -25.92 -6.03 28.26
CA ALA A 2 -27.20 -6.69 28.41
C ALA A 2 -27.41 -7.28 29.82
N GLN A 3 -26.42 -7.82 30.50
CA GLN A 3 -26.50 -8.32 31.88
C GLN A 3 -26.50 -7.22 32.95
N ARG A 4 -25.94 -6.03 32.68
CA ARG A 4 -25.85 -4.91 33.65
C ARG A 4 -26.94 -3.87 33.47
N LEU A 5 -27.44 -3.70 32.25
CA LEU A 5 -28.48 -2.73 31.90
C LEU A 5 -29.50 -3.35 30.94
N PRO A 6 -30.37 -4.26 31.44
CA PRO A 6 -31.33 -4.99 30.59
C PRO A 6 -32.35 -4.07 29.89
N GLU A 7 -32.61 -2.89 30.46
CA GLU A 7 -33.52 -1.90 29.90
C GLU A 7 -33.03 -1.37 28.55
N ILE A 8 -31.69 -1.27 28.35
CA ILE A 8 -31.10 -0.84 27.07
C ILE A 8 -31.43 -1.83 25.96
N GLU A 9 -31.42 -3.13 26.26
CA GLU A 9 -31.74 -4.15 25.27
C GLU A 9 -33.19 -4.02 24.78
N VAL A 10 -34.14 -3.80 25.70
CA VAL A 10 -35.57 -3.60 25.38
C VAL A 10 -35.75 -2.37 24.49
N LEU A 11 -35.12 -1.24 24.87
CA LEU A 11 -35.17 0.00 24.09
C LEU A 11 -34.53 -0.14 22.72
N THR A 12 -33.43 -0.87 22.62
CA THR A 12 -32.75 -1.11 21.32
C THR A 12 -33.61 -2.00 20.40
N ARG A 13 -34.27 -3.02 20.93
CA ARG A 13 -35.24 -3.83 20.16
C ARG A 13 -36.39 -2.99 19.66
N SER A 14 -36.96 -2.14 20.53
CA SER A 14 -38.05 -1.23 20.16
C SER A 14 -37.60 -0.27 19.05
N LEU A 15 -36.39 0.29 19.16
CA LEU A 15 -35.82 1.19 18.14
C LEU A 15 -35.68 0.48 16.78
N LYS A 16 -35.20 -0.78 16.77
CA LYS A 16 -35.07 -1.57 15.54
C LYS A 16 -36.44 -1.87 14.92
N ALA A 17 -37.42 -2.25 15.71
CA ALA A 17 -38.81 -2.50 15.25
C ALA A 17 -39.39 -1.22 14.63
N ASN A 18 -39.31 -0.11 15.33
CA ASN A 18 -39.77 1.19 14.83
C ASN A 18 -39.11 1.61 13.53
N ASN A 19 -37.79 1.38 13.38
CA ASN A 19 -37.05 1.69 12.14
C ASN A 19 -37.55 0.79 10.98
N CYS A 20 -37.80 -0.50 11.22
CA CYS A 20 -38.35 -1.39 10.21
C CYS A 20 -39.77 -0.94 9.75
N GLU A 21 -40.62 -0.53 10.69
CA GLU A 21 -41.97 -0.01 10.35
C GLU A 21 -41.87 1.33 9.60
N LEU A 22 -40.98 2.21 10.00
CA LEU A 22 -40.72 3.48 9.29
C LEU A 22 -40.30 3.24 7.83
N MET A 23 -39.40 2.28 7.59
CA MET A 23 -38.98 1.90 6.24
C MET A 23 -40.13 1.31 5.42
N LYS A 24 -40.95 0.40 6.01
CA LYS A 24 -42.13 -0.14 5.35
C LYS A 24 -43.14 0.97 4.99
N GLY A 25 -43.33 1.95 5.88
CA GLY A 25 -44.21 3.08 5.66
C GLY A 25 -43.72 4.09 4.58
N ILE A 26 -42.43 4.16 4.34
CA ILE A 26 -41.83 5.03 3.28
C ILE A 26 -41.88 4.32 1.92
N VAL A 27 -41.59 3.01 1.86
CA VAL A 27 -41.38 2.26 0.60
C VAL A 27 -42.68 1.55 0.15
N GLY A 28 -43.62 1.30 1.08
CA GLY A 28 -44.84 0.55 0.78
C GLY A 28 -45.89 1.36 0.00
N LYS A 29 -46.76 0.66 -0.77
CA LYS A 29 -47.88 1.24 -1.51
C LYS A 29 -48.91 1.96 -0.62
N ASN A 30 -48.90 1.71 0.68
CA ASN A 30 -49.71 2.39 1.72
C ASN A 30 -48.77 3.32 2.51
N ALA A 31 -48.24 4.37 1.88
CA ALA A 31 -47.43 5.38 2.56
C ALA A 31 -48.25 5.98 3.73
N HIS A 32 -47.80 5.74 4.96
CA HIS A 32 -48.37 6.42 6.11
C HIS A 32 -48.17 7.94 5.97
N GLY A 33 -49.19 8.72 6.37
CA GLY A 33 -49.17 10.15 6.25
C GLY A 33 -47.97 10.79 6.96
N ARG A 34 -47.60 11.99 6.54
CA ARG A 34 -46.44 12.75 7.08
C ARG A 34 -46.45 12.82 8.61
N GLU A 35 -47.60 12.93 9.20
CA GLU A 35 -47.79 13.01 10.65
C GLU A 35 -47.37 11.72 11.39
N TYR A 36 -47.67 10.56 10.82
CA TYR A 36 -47.23 9.26 11.36
C TYR A 36 -45.69 9.14 11.32
N ILE A 37 -45.07 9.50 10.19
CA ILE A 37 -43.60 9.48 10.03
C ILE A 37 -42.94 10.44 11.06
N GLN A 38 -43.55 11.62 11.26
CA GLN A 38 -43.01 12.60 12.20
C GLN A 38 -43.13 12.09 13.66
N LYS A 39 -44.25 11.48 14.01
CA LYS A 39 -44.46 10.84 15.32
C LYS A 39 -43.45 9.73 15.58
N MET A 40 -43.24 8.84 14.62
CA MET A 40 -42.24 7.76 14.72
C MET A 40 -40.80 8.29 14.88
N ARG A 41 -40.43 9.33 14.13
CA ARG A 41 -39.13 10.00 14.30
C ARG A 41 -38.97 10.60 15.69
N GLN A 42 -40.01 11.22 16.23
CA GLN A 42 -39.98 11.77 17.58
C GLN A 42 -39.83 10.69 18.64
N ASN A 43 -40.57 9.59 18.51
CA ASN A 43 -40.46 8.42 19.40
C ASN A 43 -39.04 7.84 19.36
N ASN A 44 -38.44 7.67 18.17
CA ASN A 44 -37.07 7.18 18.01
C ASN A 44 -36.07 8.13 18.66
N ALA A 45 -36.26 9.45 18.53
CA ALA A 45 -35.40 10.44 19.17
C ALA A 45 -35.47 10.37 20.69
N ASN A 46 -36.69 10.18 21.25
CA ASN A 46 -36.92 10.00 22.68
C ASN A 46 -36.26 8.70 23.20
N THR A 47 -36.43 7.60 22.49
CA THR A 47 -35.80 6.32 22.81
C THR A 47 -34.27 6.40 22.79
N LYS A 48 -33.69 7.07 21.82
CA LYS A 48 -32.24 7.31 21.77
C LYS A 48 -31.74 8.13 22.96
N ARG A 49 -32.50 9.16 23.37
CA ARG A 49 -32.13 9.97 24.56
C ARG A 49 -32.24 9.12 25.84
N ALA A 50 -33.25 8.27 25.98
CA ALA A 50 -33.36 7.37 27.12
C ALA A 50 -32.16 6.40 27.19
N ILE A 51 -31.76 5.79 26.06
CA ILE A 51 -30.59 4.90 25.99
C ILE A 51 -29.32 5.67 26.44
N LYS A 52 -29.08 6.89 25.95
CA LYS A 52 -27.94 7.71 26.37
C LYS A 52 -27.95 8.02 27.86
N GLY A 53 -29.10 8.33 28.42
CA GLY A 53 -29.27 8.52 29.85
C GLY A 53 -28.93 7.29 30.69
N LEU A 54 -29.37 6.11 30.26
CA LEU A 54 -29.07 4.85 30.94
C LEU A 54 -27.58 4.48 30.83
N LEU A 55 -26.95 4.74 29.69
CA LEU A 55 -25.49 4.56 29.53
C LEU A 55 -24.72 5.43 30.50
N LYS A 56 -25.07 6.70 30.60
CA LYS A 56 -24.43 7.65 31.51
C LYS A 56 -24.61 7.24 32.99
N MET A 57 -25.81 6.80 33.36
CA MET A 57 -26.08 6.28 34.71
C MET A 57 -25.28 5.00 35.01
N GLY A 58 -25.03 4.18 34.01
CA GLY A 58 -24.20 2.97 34.10
C GLY A 58 -22.71 3.21 34.04
N GLY A 59 -22.23 4.48 33.94
CA GLY A 59 -20.82 4.82 33.86
C GLY A 59 -20.19 4.60 32.47
N TYR A 60 -21.01 4.47 31.43
CA TYR A 60 -20.56 4.34 30.05
C TYR A 60 -20.63 5.69 29.30
N PRO A 61 -19.78 5.90 28.28
CA PRO A 61 -19.93 7.05 27.36
C PRO A 61 -21.32 7.06 26.69
N GLU A 62 -21.86 8.23 26.41
CA GLU A 62 -23.18 8.37 25.79
C GLU A 62 -23.25 7.76 24.37
N ASP A 63 -22.12 7.70 23.67
CA ASP A 63 -21.92 7.16 22.33
C ASP A 63 -21.42 5.70 22.32
N TYR A 64 -21.40 5.05 23.49
CA TYR A 64 -20.87 3.68 23.63
C TYR A 64 -21.52 2.64 22.72
N LEU A 65 -22.77 2.83 22.35
CA LEU A 65 -23.52 1.96 21.43
C LEU A 65 -23.60 2.52 20.00
N ASP A 66 -23.05 3.70 19.78
CA ASP A 66 -22.96 4.27 18.44
C ASP A 66 -21.87 3.53 17.65
N TYR A 67 -22.11 3.32 16.37
CA TYR A 67 -21.12 2.71 15.49
C TYR A 67 -20.01 3.72 15.17
N HIS A 68 -18.77 3.40 15.55
CA HIS A 68 -17.61 4.21 15.24
C HIS A 68 -17.06 3.77 13.89
N TYR A 69 -17.27 4.60 12.89
CA TYR A 69 -16.74 4.37 11.55
C TYR A 69 -15.24 4.56 11.52
N TYR A 70 -14.52 3.65 10.86
CA TYR A 70 -13.11 3.81 10.56
C TYR A 70 -12.88 5.05 9.69
N CYS A 71 -13.74 5.26 8.69
CA CYS A 71 -13.75 6.45 7.87
C CYS A 71 -15.03 7.29 8.09
N PRO A 72 -14.94 8.43 8.79
CA PRO A 72 -16.12 9.28 9.03
C PRO A 72 -16.64 9.95 7.74
N LYS A 73 -15.82 10.03 6.67
CA LYS A 73 -16.20 10.66 5.40
C LYS A 73 -17.22 9.84 4.60
N CYS A 74 -17.03 8.52 4.53
CA CYS A 74 -17.91 7.62 3.79
C CYS A 74 -18.69 6.65 4.70
N CYS A 75 -18.52 6.72 6.01
CA CYS A 75 -19.13 5.80 6.97
C CYS A 75 -18.86 4.33 6.60
N ASP A 76 -17.62 4.01 6.20
CA ASP A 76 -17.10 2.69 5.80
C ASP A 76 -17.74 2.09 4.54
N TYR A 77 -18.56 2.86 3.80
CA TYR A 77 -19.11 2.41 2.52
C TYR A 77 -18.09 2.37 1.37
N GLY A 78 -16.93 3.00 1.53
CA GLY A 78 -15.89 3.08 0.49
C GLY A 78 -16.21 4.03 -0.67
N TYR A 79 -17.42 4.56 -0.75
CA TYR A 79 -17.88 5.48 -1.80
C TYR A 79 -18.66 6.66 -1.20
N ARG A 80 -18.58 7.82 -1.86
CA ARG A 80 -19.40 8.98 -1.58
C ARG A 80 -19.84 9.62 -2.88
N ASP A 81 -21.15 9.82 -3.05
CA ASP A 81 -21.73 10.43 -4.25
C ASP A 81 -21.30 9.74 -5.56
N GLY A 82 -21.13 8.41 -5.54
CA GLY A 82 -20.69 7.62 -6.69
C GLY A 82 -19.17 7.63 -6.93
N VAL A 83 -18.39 8.38 -6.13
CA VAL A 83 -16.93 8.47 -6.23
C VAL A 83 -16.27 7.62 -5.14
N LYS A 84 -15.17 6.94 -5.47
CA LYS A 84 -14.38 6.17 -4.50
C LYS A 84 -13.86 7.09 -3.39
N CYS A 85 -14.07 6.71 -2.13
CA CYS A 85 -13.51 7.41 -0.99
C CYS A 85 -12.01 7.11 -0.85
N GLN A 86 -11.25 8.08 -0.38
CA GLN A 86 -9.81 7.92 -0.17
C GLN A 86 -9.47 6.70 0.70
N CYS A 87 -10.22 6.44 1.77
CA CYS A 87 -10.02 5.26 2.63
C CYS A 87 -10.13 3.93 1.87
N PHE A 88 -11.03 3.85 0.86
CA PHE A 88 -11.15 2.65 0.02
C PHE A 88 -9.97 2.51 -0.93
N THR A 89 -9.53 3.63 -1.52
CA THR A 89 -8.34 3.64 -2.39
C THR A 89 -7.08 3.25 -1.61
N ASP A 90 -6.91 3.77 -0.40
CA ASP A 90 -5.77 3.45 0.46
C ASP A 90 -5.77 1.97 0.88
N LEU A 91 -6.95 1.43 1.22
CA LEU A 91 -7.11 0.03 1.57
C LEU A 91 -6.83 -0.88 0.38
N LEU A 92 -7.31 -0.51 -0.81
CA LEU A 92 -7.05 -1.25 -2.03
C LEU A 92 -5.55 -1.28 -2.36
N LYS A 93 -4.88 -0.11 -2.30
CA LYS A 93 -3.42 -0.02 -2.47
C LYS A 93 -2.69 -0.94 -1.51
N LYS A 94 -3.06 -0.92 -0.23
CA LYS A 94 -2.43 -1.75 0.79
C LYS A 94 -2.53 -3.24 0.44
N TYR A 95 -3.74 -3.75 0.21
CA TYR A 95 -3.94 -5.19 -0.06
C TYR A 95 -3.33 -5.63 -1.39
N THR A 96 -3.43 -4.82 -2.44
CA THR A 96 -2.80 -5.19 -3.73
C THR A 96 -1.28 -5.14 -3.65
N THR A 97 -0.70 -4.21 -2.87
CA THR A 97 0.75 -4.17 -2.61
C THR A 97 1.21 -5.40 -1.82
N GLU A 98 0.45 -5.80 -0.79
CA GLU A 98 0.72 -7.00 0.01
C GLU A 98 0.67 -8.26 -0.88
N GLU A 99 -0.35 -8.41 -1.72
CA GLU A 99 -0.50 -9.54 -2.64
C GLU A 99 0.65 -9.63 -3.66
N LEU A 100 1.07 -8.49 -4.25
CA LEU A 100 2.22 -8.46 -5.15
C LEU A 100 3.52 -8.85 -4.45
N ASN A 101 3.75 -8.36 -3.24
CA ASN A 101 4.95 -8.69 -2.46
C ASN A 101 4.97 -10.17 -2.04
N GLU A 102 3.84 -10.76 -1.66
CA GLU A 102 3.70 -12.18 -1.35
C GLU A 102 4.04 -13.06 -2.56
N ASN A 103 3.53 -12.70 -3.74
CA ASN A 103 3.82 -13.41 -4.99
C ASN A 103 5.30 -13.32 -5.40
N CYS A 104 6.01 -12.26 -4.99
CA CYS A 104 7.42 -12.08 -5.29
C CYS A 104 8.38 -12.88 -4.41
N SER A 105 7.91 -13.44 -3.27
CA SER A 105 8.69 -14.29 -2.36
C SER A 105 10.01 -13.67 -1.89
N ILE A 106 10.07 -12.36 -1.68
CA ILE A 106 11.27 -11.67 -1.23
C ILE A 106 11.22 -11.55 0.29
N GLN A 107 12.28 -12.02 0.96
CA GLN A 107 12.42 -11.90 2.40
C GLN A 107 12.83 -10.46 2.75
N LEU A 108 12.03 -9.80 3.58
CA LEU A 108 12.38 -8.50 4.16
C LEU A 108 13.42 -8.68 5.26
N HIS A 109 14.34 -7.72 5.38
CA HIS A 109 15.42 -7.71 6.34
C HIS A 109 15.44 -6.41 7.14
N ASP A 110 15.98 -6.45 8.34
CA ASP A 110 16.28 -5.27 9.13
C ASP A 110 17.71 -4.79 8.89
N PHE A 111 17.96 -3.48 8.97
CA PHE A 111 19.30 -2.91 8.86
C PHE A 111 20.26 -3.44 9.92
N SER A 112 19.76 -3.85 11.10
CA SER A 112 20.55 -4.46 12.16
C SER A 112 21.11 -5.84 11.82
N GLU A 113 20.53 -6.53 10.84
CA GLU A 113 21.00 -7.84 10.36
C GLU A 113 22.18 -7.71 9.39
N PHE A 114 22.46 -6.50 8.91
CA PHE A 114 23.55 -6.27 7.96
C PHE A 114 24.92 -6.49 8.60
N ARG A 115 25.71 -7.38 8.01
CA ARG A 115 27.02 -7.79 8.52
C ARG A 115 28.14 -7.20 7.69
N ILE A 116 28.70 -6.09 8.16
CA ILE A 116 29.81 -5.38 7.49
C ILE A 116 31.11 -6.22 7.47
N GLU A 117 31.24 -7.17 8.40
CA GLU A 117 32.40 -8.04 8.53
C GLU A 117 32.61 -8.97 7.34
N PHE A 118 31.58 -9.21 6.53
CA PHE A 118 31.69 -10.02 5.32
C PHE A 118 32.50 -9.34 4.20
N TYR A 119 32.75 -8.04 4.33
CA TYR A 119 33.53 -7.31 3.35
C TYR A 119 35.00 -7.22 3.78
N PRO A 120 35.97 -7.50 2.87
CA PRO A 120 37.40 -7.42 3.18
C PRO A 120 37.83 -6.04 3.65
N GLU A 121 38.79 -5.97 4.58
CA GLU A 121 39.38 -4.71 5.04
C GLU A 121 40.33 -4.08 4.02
N SER A 122 40.90 -4.90 3.13
CA SER A 122 41.81 -4.45 2.08
C SER A 122 41.65 -5.32 0.85
N ASP A 123 41.69 -4.69 -0.34
CA ASP A 123 41.79 -5.37 -1.63
C ASP A 123 43.12 -5.05 -2.36
N GLY A 124 44.03 -4.36 -1.68
CA GLY A 124 45.33 -3.96 -2.23
C GLY A 124 45.30 -2.71 -3.12
N ASN A 125 44.10 -2.15 -3.41
CA ASN A 125 43.91 -1.09 -4.41
C ASN A 125 43.08 0.10 -3.88
N GLY A 126 43.56 0.83 -2.89
CA GLY A 126 42.92 2.08 -2.46
C GLY A 126 41.90 1.92 -1.29
N MET A 127 40.72 2.53 -1.42
CA MET A 127 39.72 2.49 -0.34
C MET A 127 39.23 1.07 -0.11
N SER A 128 39.25 0.64 1.15
CA SER A 128 38.80 -0.68 1.61
C SER A 128 37.38 -1.01 1.11
N PRO A 129 37.13 -2.23 0.61
CA PRO A 129 35.78 -2.68 0.28
C PRO A 129 34.80 -2.54 1.45
N ARG A 130 35.27 -2.76 2.67
CA ARG A 130 34.49 -2.59 3.90
C ARG A 130 34.11 -1.14 4.13
N ASP A 131 35.02 -0.19 3.91
CA ASP A 131 34.73 1.25 4.07
C ASP A 131 33.80 1.78 2.98
N LYS A 132 33.95 1.32 1.73
CA LYS A 132 32.99 1.58 0.67
C LYS A 132 31.58 1.11 1.06
N MET A 133 31.49 -0.10 1.59
CA MET A 133 30.19 -0.66 1.99
C MET A 133 29.61 0.02 3.23
N ARG A 134 30.44 0.49 4.18
CA ARG A 134 29.95 1.34 5.29
C ARG A 134 29.29 2.62 4.77
N THR A 135 29.88 3.24 3.76
CA THR A 135 29.29 4.42 3.12
C THR A 135 27.98 4.09 2.43
N VAL A 136 27.92 3.00 1.66
CA VAL A 136 26.69 2.55 0.99
C VAL A 136 25.60 2.25 2.02
N TYR A 137 25.90 1.49 3.07
CA TYR A 137 24.98 1.19 4.16
C TYR A 137 24.44 2.45 4.82
N SER A 138 25.32 3.40 5.16
CA SER A 138 24.93 4.67 5.80
C SER A 138 24.02 5.49 4.89
N ASN A 139 24.29 5.50 3.58
CA ASN A 139 23.45 6.18 2.59
C ASN A 139 22.07 5.52 2.46
N CYS A 140 22.01 4.18 2.42
CA CYS A 140 20.75 3.44 2.36
C CYS A 140 19.90 3.69 3.61
N ARG A 141 20.51 3.70 4.80
CA ARG A 141 19.82 4.01 6.05
C ARG A 141 19.31 5.45 6.08
N ALA A 142 20.16 6.42 5.72
CA ALA A 142 19.77 7.81 5.63
C ALA A 142 18.66 8.05 4.59
N TYR A 143 18.68 7.31 3.49
CA TYR A 143 17.62 7.33 2.49
C TYR A 143 16.28 6.84 3.08
N ALA A 144 16.27 5.70 3.76
CA ALA A 144 15.07 5.18 4.39
C ALA A 144 14.56 6.10 5.52
N ASP A 145 15.47 6.70 6.31
CA ASP A 145 15.10 7.62 7.39
C ASP A 145 14.44 8.91 6.88
N LYS A 146 14.95 9.48 5.78
CA LYS A 146 14.53 10.76 5.21
C LYS A 146 13.58 10.63 4.02
N PHE A 147 13.08 9.43 3.75
CA PHE A 147 12.25 9.14 2.60
C PHE A 147 10.99 10.01 2.56
N HIS A 148 10.64 10.48 1.37
CA HIS A 148 9.40 11.16 1.02
C HIS A 148 9.02 10.83 -0.43
N GLU A 149 7.80 11.15 -0.83
CA GLU A 149 7.24 10.78 -2.15
C GLU A 149 8.06 11.25 -3.36
N ASN A 150 8.88 12.29 -3.20
CA ASN A 150 9.78 12.83 -4.24
C ASN A 150 11.26 12.56 -3.90
N SER A 151 11.58 11.52 -3.14
CA SER A 151 12.96 11.09 -2.90
C SER A 151 13.64 10.69 -4.21
N PRO A 152 14.99 10.83 -4.33
CA PRO A 152 15.67 10.40 -5.54
C PRO A 152 15.55 8.89 -5.74
N SER A 153 15.55 8.45 -7.00
CA SER A 153 15.67 7.05 -7.34
C SER A 153 17.12 6.55 -7.07
N LEU A 154 17.25 5.24 -6.82
CA LEU A 154 18.55 4.61 -6.56
C LEU A 154 18.84 3.53 -7.60
N PHE A 155 20.07 3.48 -8.09
CA PHE A 155 20.53 2.45 -9.00
C PHE A 155 21.72 1.69 -8.40
N PHE A 156 21.49 0.43 -8.00
CA PHE A 156 22.52 -0.43 -7.43
C PHE A 156 23.18 -1.28 -8.51
N ILE A 157 24.41 -0.95 -8.86
CA ILE A 157 25.22 -1.69 -9.84
C ILE A 157 26.32 -2.45 -9.10
N GLY A 158 26.50 -3.72 -9.43
CA GLY A 158 27.60 -4.50 -8.88
C GLY A 158 27.40 -5.99 -9.02
N LYS A 159 28.47 -6.76 -8.84
CA LYS A 159 28.47 -8.22 -8.95
C LYS A 159 27.49 -8.88 -7.97
N THR A 160 27.10 -10.11 -8.27
CA THR A 160 26.27 -10.95 -7.37
C THR A 160 26.96 -11.10 -5.99
N GLY A 161 26.15 -11.14 -4.93
CA GLY A 161 26.63 -11.32 -3.57
C GLY A 161 27.14 -10.06 -2.85
N LEU A 162 27.05 -8.87 -3.47
CA LEU A 162 27.47 -7.60 -2.85
C LEU A 162 26.41 -6.95 -1.95
N GLY A 163 25.28 -7.60 -1.67
CA GLY A 163 24.28 -7.10 -0.74
C GLY A 163 23.26 -6.13 -1.33
N LYS A 164 23.15 -5.97 -2.66
CA LYS A 164 22.18 -5.08 -3.31
C LYS A 164 20.74 -5.40 -2.89
N THR A 165 20.29 -6.63 -3.12
CA THR A 165 18.95 -7.12 -2.75
C THR A 165 18.70 -6.99 -1.24
N PHE A 166 19.72 -7.29 -0.42
CA PHE A 166 19.61 -7.18 1.04
C PHE A 166 19.37 -5.73 1.49
N LEU A 167 20.15 -4.77 0.99
CA LEU A 167 19.97 -3.35 1.33
C LEU A 167 18.65 -2.80 0.78
N SER A 168 18.22 -3.23 -0.41
CA SER A 168 16.89 -2.92 -0.95
C SER A 168 15.78 -3.45 -0.04
N ALA A 169 15.94 -4.68 0.49
CA ALA A 169 14.99 -5.29 1.41
C ALA A 169 14.93 -4.55 2.77
N CYS A 170 16.08 -4.06 3.26
CA CYS A 170 16.12 -3.24 4.47
C CYS A 170 15.38 -1.91 4.28
N ILE A 171 15.58 -1.24 3.13
CA ILE A 171 14.87 0.00 2.80
C ILE A 171 13.36 -0.28 2.72
N ALA A 172 12.96 -1.35 1.99
CA ALA A 172 11.56 -1.74 1.87
C ALA A 172 10.91 -1.96 3.24
N ASN A 173 11.54 -2.75 4.11
CA ASN A 173 11.04 -3.05 5.45
C ASN A 173 10.81 -1.79 6.28
N GLU A 174 11.80 -0.89 6.32
CA GLU A 174 11.71 0.38 7.07
C GLU A 174 10.56 1.26 6.56
N LEU A 175 10.37 1.34 5.22
CA LEU A 175 9.33 2.17 4.63
C LEU A 175 7.93 1.57 4.80
N ILE A 176 7.78 0.25 4.73
CA ILE A 176 6.53 -0.44 5.04
C ILE A 176 6.13 -0.17 6.49
N GLN A 177 7.08 -0.24 7.44
CA GLN A 177 6.82 0.09 8.85
C GLN A 177 6.39 1.55 9.04
N LYS A 178 6.88 2.47 8.21
CA LYS A 178 6.47 3.88 8.18
C LYS A 178 5.13 4.12 7.48
N GLY A 179 4.50 3.08 6.92
CA GLY A 179 3.19 3.13 6.28
C GLY A 179 3.21 3.50 4.80
N TYR A 180 4.36 3.49 4.13
CA TYR A 180 4.45 3.68 2.68
C TYR A 180 4.05 2.42 1.93
N SER A 181 3.45 2.59 0.75
CA SER A 181 3.18 1.49 -0.18
C SER A 181 4.46 1.15 -0.95
N VAL A 182 5.06 -0.01 -0.64
CA VAL A 182 6.31 -0.45 -1.25
C VAL A 182 6.08 -1.74 -2.03
N ILE A 183 6.43 -1.73 -3.32
CA ILE A 183 6.46 -2.93 -4.16
C ILE A 183 7.91 -3.37 -4.28
N PHE A 184 8.18 -4.61 -3.91
CA PHE A 184 9.50 -5.21 -4.07
C PHE A 184 9.38 -6.48 -4.92
N ALA A 185 9.83 -6.40 -6.16
CA ALA A 185 9.67 -7.48 -7.13
C ALA A 185 10.98 -7.80 -7.85
N SER A 186 11.23 -9.10 -8.10
CA SER A 186 12.14 -9.52 -9.15
C SER A 186 11.56 -9.12 -10.50
N LEU A 187 12.34 -8.41 -11.31
CA LEU A 187 11.89 -7.91 -12.60
C LEU A 187 11.36 -9.04 -13.50
N LEU A 188 12.04 -10.20 -13.51
CA LEU A 188 11.60 -11.35 -14.29
C LEU A 188 10.19 -11.84 -13.92
N LYS A 189 9.88 -11.93 -12.61
CA LYS A 189 8.56 -12.36 -12.14
C LYS A 189 7.49 -11.33 -12.47
N LEU A 190 7.81 -10.07 -12.27
CA LEU A 190 6.92 -8.95 -12.54
C LEU A 190 6.52 -8.89 -14.02
N LEU A 191 7.50 -8.99 -14.91
CA LEU A 191 7.26 -8.99 -16.36
C LEU A 191 6.39 -10.17 -16.81
N ARG A 192 6.56 -11.36 -16.23
CA ARG A 192 5.69 -12.52 -16.51
C ARG A 192 4.25 -12.25 -16.06
N GLN A 193 4.06 -11.66 -14.89
CA GLN A 193 2.73 -11.34 -14.41
C GLN A 193 2.03 -10.32 -15.33
N ILE A 194 2.74 -9.27 -15.73
CA ILE A 194 2.21 -8.25 -16.65
C ILE A 194 1.91 -8.88 -18.04
N GLU A 195 2.77 -9.79 -18.50
CA GLU A 195 2.55 -10.53 -19.74
C GLU A 195 1.29 -11.39 -19.66
N ASP A 196 1.08 -12.12 -18.57
CA ASP A 196 -0.11 -12.94 -18.35
C ASP A 196 -1.39 -12.11 -18.29
N GLU A 197 -1.34 -10.93 -17.66
CA GLU A 197 -2.45 -9.98 -17.67
C GLU A 197 -2.73 -9.42 -19.08
N HIS A 198 -1.68 -9.03 -19.80
CA HIS A 198 -1.80 -8.46 -21.15
C HIS A 198 -2.44 -9.45 -22.14
N PHE A 199 -2.09 -10.72 -22.05
CA PHE A 199 -2.66 -11.76 -22.92
C PHE A 199 -3.93 -12.43 -22.36
N GLY A 200 -4.51 -11.90 -21.29
CA GLY A 200 -5.75 -12.40 -20.69
C GLY A 200 -5.63 -13.77 -20.02
N ARG A 201 -4.41 -14.20 -19.66
CA ARG A 201 -4.15 -15.42 -18.89
C ARG A 201 -4.31 -15.21 -17.38
N ALA A 202 -4.20 -14.00 -16.92
CA ALA A 202 -4.46 -13.57 -15.54
C ALA A 202 -5.33 -12.31 -15.54
N THR A 203 -5.99 -12.07 -14.41
CA THR A 203 -6.73 -10.80 -14.14
C THR A 203 -5.93 -9.97 -13.16
N GLY A 204 -5.69 -8.70 -13.49
CA GLY A 204 -4.97 -7.78 -12.61
C GLY A 204 -4.79 -6.41 -13.25
N GLN A 205 -4.20 -5.52 -12.50
CA GLN A 205 -3.84 -4.16 -12.91
C GLN A 205 -2.43 -3.85 -12.37
N THR A 206 -1.50 -4.77 -12.61
CA THR A 206 -0.14 -4.72 -12.05
C THR A 206 0.59 -3.44 -12.44
N LEU A 207 0.47 -2.97 -13.69
CA LEU A 207 1.05 -1.71 -14.13
C LEU A 207 0.50 -0.51 -13.34
N ASP A 208 -0.83 -0.39 -13.22
CA ASP A 208 -1.46 0.71 -12.45
C ASP A 208 -1.00 0.73 -10.99
N ILE A 209 -0.80 -0.44 -10.39
CA ILE A 209 -0.36 -0.57 -9.00
C ILE A 209 1.10 -0.12 -8.87
N ILE A 210 1.96 -0.54 -9.80
CA ILE A 210 3.37 -0.14 -9.85
C ILE A 210 3.50 1.37 -10.03
N GLU A 211 2.76 1.96 -10.94
CA GLU A 211 2.79 3.42 -11.18
C GLU A 211 2.42 4.23 -9.94
N ASN A 212 1.47 3.72 -9.15
CA ASN A 212 0.91 4.44 -8.01
C ASN A 212 1.56 4.13 -6.65
N ALA A 213 2.45 3.14 -6.55
CA ALA A 213 3.16 2.84 -5.32
C ALA A 213 4.13 3.97 -4.91
N ASP A 214 4.30 4.20 -3.61
CA ASP A 214 5.19 5.24 -3.10
C ASP A 214 6.65 4.92 -3.42
N LEU A 215 7.05 3.64 -3.31
CA LEU A 215 8.34 3.14 -3.75
C LEU A 215 8.18 1.85 -4.55
N VAL A 216 8.91 1.71 -5.65
CA VAL A 216 9.04 0.45 -6.38
C VAL A 216 10.51 0.02 -6.37
N ILE A 217 10.75 -1.25 -6.07
CA ILE A 217 12.06 -1.88 -6.10
C ILE A 217 12.03 -2.98 -7.14
N LEU A 218 12.79 -2.78 -8.22
CA LEU A 218 12.97 -3.73 -9.31
C LEU A 218 14.31 -4.42 -9.12
N ASP A 219 14.27 -5.64 -8.62
CA ASP A 219 15.49 -6.40 -8.34
C ASP A 219 15.92 -7.22 -9.54
N ASP A 220 17.24 -7.24 -9.76
CA ASP A 220 17.94 -8.06 -10.75
C ASP A 220 17.59 -7.71 -12.21
N LEU A 221 17.62 -6.38 -12.54
CA LEU A 221 17.54 -5.92 -13.92
C LEU A 221 18.65 -6.59 -14.75
N GLY A 222 18.30 -7.20 -15.86
CA GLY A 222 19.19 -7.96 -16.73
C GLY A 222 19.02 -9.46 -16.67
N SER A 223 18.21 -9.97 -15.72
CA SER A 223 17.90 -11.41 -15.61
C SER A 223 16.75 -11.87 -16.51
N GLU A 224 15.96 -10.93 -17.03
CA GLU A 224 14.82 -11.21 -17.90
C GLU A 224 15.23 -11.60 -19.31
N PHE A 225 14.33 -12.34 -19.99
CA PHE A 225 14.46 -12.59 -21.43
C PHE A 225 14.11 -11.32 -22.21
N GLN A 226 15.04 -10.88 -23.07
CA GLN A 226 14.85 -9.70 -23.88
C GLN A 226 13.90 -9.97 -25.04
N THR A 227 12.79 -9.27 -25.07
CA THR A 227 11.81 -9.25 -26.15
C THR A 227 11.34 -7.81 -26.37
N SER A 228 10.73 -7.51 -27.50
CA SER A 228 10.16 -6.16 -27.72
C SER A 228 9.08 -5.82 -26.69
N PHE A 229 8.36 -6.82 -26.17
CA PHE A 229 7.37 -6.65 -25.11
C PHE A 229 8.03 -6.26 -23.79
N THR A 230 9.03 -7.04 -23.34
CA THR A 230 9.73 -6.76 -22.07
C THR A 230 10.42 -5.41 -22.08
N ASP A 231 11.08 -5.06 -23.19
CA ASP A 231 11.71 -3.74 -23.34
C ASP A 231 10.68 -2.58 -23.26
N SER A 232 9.51 -2.77 -23.88
CA SER A 232 8.42 -1.77 -23.83
C SER A 232 7.87 -1.60 -22.43
N VAL A 233 7.62 -2.70 -21.72
CA VAL A 233 7.10 -2.66 -20.34
C VAL A 233 8.11 -2.05 -19.37
N ILE A 234 9.40 -2.42 -19.48
CA ILE A 234 10.47 -1.82 -18.66
C ILE A 234 10.55 -0.31 -18.90
N TYR A 235 10.50 0.11 -20.17
CA TYR A 235 10.50 1.53 -20.50
C TYR A 235 9.28 2.25 -19.93
N GLU A 236 8.09 1.68 -20.07
CA GLU A 236 6.82 2.23 -19.56
C GLU A 236 6.89 2.45 -18.06
N ILE A 237 7.23 1.41 -17.28
CA ILE A 237 7.36 1.49 -15.82
C ILE A 237 8.32 2.61 -15.40
N ILE A 238 9.52 2.63 -15.97
CA ILE A 238 10.55 3.59 -15.59
C ILE A 238 10.12 5.01 -15.99
N ASN A 239 9.62 5.18 -17.22
CA ASN A 239 9.24 6.48 -17.76
C ASN A 239 8.06 7.10 -16.99
N GLU A 240 7.00 6.31 -16.72
CA GLU A 240 5.84 6.82 -16.00
C GLU A 240 6.19 7.20 -14.55
N ARG A 241 7.01 6.41 -13.88
CA ARG A 241 7.45 6.74 -12.52
C ARG A 241 8.34 7.97 -12.47
N ILE A 242 9.20 8.19 -13.47
CA ILE A 242 9.98 9.44 -13.61
C ILE A 242 9.03 10.63 -13.83
N ASN A 243 8.06 10.50 -14.74
CA ASN A 243 7.10 11.56 -15.05
C ASN A 243 6.25 11.95 -13.82
N LEU A 244 5.91 10.98 -12.99
CA LEU A 244 5.16 11.17 -11.75
C LEU A 244 6.04 11.63 -10.57
N GLY A 245 7.36 11.70 -10.74
CA GLY A 245 8.31 12.01 -9.66
C GLY A 245 8.36 10.93 -8.57
N ARG A 246 7.98 9.68 -8.90
CA ARG A 246 7.92 8.57 -7.94
C ARG A 246 9.26 7.85 -7.83
N PRO A 247 9.85 7.71 -6.63
CA PRO A 247 11.12 7.05 -6.43
C PRO A 247 11.08 5.58 -6.81
N THR A 248 12.16 5.14 -7.47
CA THR A 248 12.34 3.75 -7.86
C THR A 248 13.76 3.30 -7.50
N ILE A 249 13.89 2.12 -6.93
CA ILE A 249 15.18 1.46 -6.69
C ILE A 249 15.32 0.34 -7.72
N ILE A 250 16.44 0.33 -8.43
CA ILE A 250 16.75 -0.75 -9.36
C ILE A 250 18.08 -1.36 -8.98
N SER A 251 18.17 -2.69 -8.98
CA SER A 251 19.42 -3.40 -8.83
C SER A 251 19.78 -4.14 -10.12
N THR A 252 21.06 -4.23 -10.41
CA THR A 252 21.57 -5.01 -11.54
C THR A 252 22.93 -5.66 -11.23
N ASN A 253 23.16 -6.82 -11.82
CA ASN A 253 24.47 -7.49 -11.83
C ASN A 253 25.29 -7.12 -13.06
N LEU A 254 24.70 -6.44 -14.04
CA LEU A 254 25.36 -6.03 -15.28
C LEU A 254 26.35 -4.89 -14.99
N THR A 255 27.45 -4.88 -15.69
CA THR A 255 28.36 -3.74 -15.78
C THR A 255 27.75 -2.64 -16.67
N ASN A 256 28.30 -1.44 -16.62
CA ASN A 256 27.85 -0.33 -17.46
C ASN A 256 27.86 -0.68 -18.96
N ASP A 257 28.89 -1.39 -19.42
CA ASP A 257 29.01 -1.80 -20.83
C ASP A 257 27.97 -2.86 -21.19
N GLU A 258 27.74 -3.83 -20.30
CA GLU A 258 26.77 -4.91 -20.51
C GLU A 258 25.33 -4.39 -20.58
N TYR A 259 24.91 -3.48 -19.68
CA TYR A 259 23.56 -2.96 -19.74
C TYR A 259 23.35 -1.99 -20.92
N ASN A 260 24.38 -1.23 -21.31
CA ASN A 260 24.33 -0.41 -22.52
C ASN A 260 24.22 -1.26 -23.80
N ALA A 261 24.83 -2.44 -23.80
CA ALA A 261 24.70 -3.38 -24.92
C ALA A 261 23.35 -4.13 -24.93
N LYS A 262 22.78 -4.37 -23.74
CA LYS A 262 21.52 -5.12 -23.59
C LYS A 262 20.29 -4.26 -23.89
N TYR A 263 20.23 -3.04 -23.37
CA TYR A 263 19.03 -2.20 -23.48
C TYR A 263 19.18 -1.12 -24.56
N ASN A 264 18.06 -0.72 -25.13
CA ASN A 264 18.01 0.38 -26.08
C ASN A 264 18.36 1.73 -25.42
N GLU A 265 18.81 2.69 -26.22
CA GLU A 265 19.23 4.03 -25.74
C GLU A 265 18.15 4.74 -24.91
N ARG A 266 16.85 4.48 -25.16
CA ARG A 266 15.76 5.11 -24.41
C ARG A 266 15.72 4.63 -22.96
N ILE A 267 15.84 3.32 -22.74
CA ILE A 267 15.89 2.72 -21.39
C ILE A 267 17.17 3.19 -20.69
N VAL A 268 18.31 3.10 -21.36
CA VAL A 268 19.61 3.52 -20.82
C VAL A 268 19.57 5.00 -20.39
N SER A 269 19.06 5.88 -21.24
CA SER A 269 18.95 7.31 -20.93
C SER A 269 18.06 7.57 -19.70
N ARG A 270 16.98 6.81 -19.51
CA ARG A 270 16.13 6.93 -18.33
C ARG A 270 16.79 6.42 -17.07
N LEU A 271 17.56 5.33 -17.15
CA LEU A 271 18.31 4.76 -16.01
C LEU A 271 19.50 5.65 -15.57
N THR A 272 20.12 6.37 -16.49
CA THR A 272 21.29 7.22 -16.19
C THR A 272 20.94 8.68 -15.94
N GLY A 273 19.75 9.11 -16.29
CA GLY A 273 19.27 10.49 -16.12
C GLY A 273 18.55 10.75 -14.80
N TRP A 274 18.62 9.83 -13.85
CA TRP A 274 17.98 9.92 -12.53
C TRP A 274 18.77 10.78 -11.55
#